data_a5d2a2482fe9a1fdb851e7552e19a5f7
#
_entry.id   a5d2a2482fe9a1fdb851e7552e19a5f7
#
_cell.length_a   1.000
_cell.length_b   1.000
_cell.length_c   1.000
_cell.angle_alpha   90.00
_cell.angle_beta   90.00
_cell.angle_gamma   90.00
#
_symmetry.space_group_name_H-M   'P 1'
#
loop_
_entity.id
_entity.type
_entity.pdbx_description
1 polymer ?
#
loop_
_entity_poly.entity_id
_entity_poly.type
_entity_poly.pdbx_seq_one_letter_code
_entity_poly.pdbx_strand_id
1 'polypeptide(L)'
;LRTYKLFEYPAWRWVGLILVIPLSFLVAWFITWILLACFRFAFRRRPVTTQNEELIGLLKGPIRILALSLGFYVPSLFAYSLLARLFWLRVAETLLIVGLTWLCLRLIDPAVQRLWDRRQPSSGKIALARLFRKVIKALVIITGAIFIFYTAGINLTAVATGLGIGGIAVAFAAQKTLENLFGGVMLISDQPIRVGDFCRTGDYQGTVEDIGLRSTRLRTLSRTVVSIPNGQLATMSLENFAMRDKNLFRHNIQLRYETSADQLRFVIAGIRRLLYEHPKIETTGARVRFTGLKDSGLELEIYAYILEAEYPIFLAVQEDLLLRLISLVEQSGTSFAFPSQTTYIARDGGLDKEKSENAAKKVDAWRKQGVLPFPDFTPDDIEEFENKLEYPQSGSTSHKKS
;
A
#
# COMPACT_ATOMS: atom_id res chain seq x y z
N LEU A 1 -22.35 77.00 4.11
CA LEU A 1 -21.80 75.65 3.58
C LEU A 1 -22.67 75.08 2.44
N ARG A 2 -23.98 75.35 2.37
CA ARG A 2 -24.87 74.85 1.27
C ARG A 2 -24.67 75.62 -0.04
N THR A 3 -24.21 76.87 0.00
CA THR A 3 -24.03 77.77 -1.15
C THR A 3 -22.66 77.67 -1.82
N TYR A 4 -21.60 77.21 -1.12
CA TYR A 4 -20.26 77.06 -1.67
C TYR A 4 -20.13 75.68 -2.37
N LYS A 5 -19.79 75.72 -3.66
CA LYS A 5 -19.48 74.51 -4.47
C LYS A 5 -17.98 74.36 -4.59
N LEU A 6 -17.44 73.25 -4.19
CA LEU A 6 -16.05 72.80 -4.44
C LEU A 6 -16.06 71.67 -5.39
N PHE A 7 -15.45 71.71 -6.57
CA PHE A 7 -15.47 70.71 -7.61
C PHE A 7 -16.89 70.26 -7.93
N GLU A 8 -17.84 71.11 -8.24
CA GLU A 8 -19.25 70.91 -8.59
C GLU A 8 -20.14 70.36 -7.47
N TYR A 9 -19.61 70.08 -6.32
CA TYR A 9 -20.38 69.51 -5.19
C TYR A 9 -20.42 70.51 -4.03
N PRO A 10 -21.55 70.61 -3.27
CA PRO A 10 -21.66 71.49 -2.14
C PRO A 10 -20.64 71.13 -1.03
N ALA A 11 -20.02 72.18 -0.46
CA ALA A 11 -18.91 72.07 0.52
C ALA A 11 -19.24 71.14 1.74
N TRP A 12 -20.50 71.10 2.16
CA TRP A 12 -20.96 70.27 3.28
C TRP A 12 -20.76 68.78 3.03
N ARG A 13 -20.73 68.30 1.75
CA ARG A 13 -20.47 66.91 1.38
C ARG A 13 -19.01 66.50 1.62
N TRP A 14 -18.08 67.42 1.34
CA TRP A 14 -16.66 67.19 1.61
C TRP A 14 -16.37 67.13 3.11
N VAL A 15 -17.02 68.02 3.90
CA VAL A 15 -16.97 67.97 5.36
C VAL A 15 -17.51 66.69 5.91
N GLY A 16 -18.64 66.18 5.35
CA GLY A 16 -19.18 64.89 5.72
C GLY A 16 -18.21 63.72 5.46
N LEU A 17 -17.57 63.69 4.28
CA LEU A 17 -16.57 62.66 3.93
C LEU A 17 -15.34 62.72 4.86
N ILE A 18 -14.84 63.91 5.19
CA ILE A 18 -13.69 64.08 6.11
C ILE A 18 -14.04 63.65 7.54
N LEU A 19 -15.27 63.86 8.00
CA LEU A 19 -15.74 63.46 9.34
C LEU A 19 -16.01 61.94 9.44
N VAL A 20 -16.34 61.29 8.35
CA VAL A 20 -16.61 59.84 8.34
C VAL A 20 -15.41 59.00 8.71
N ILE A 21 -14.21 59.40 8.29
CA ILE A 21 -12.97 58.65 8.58
C ILE A 21 -12.70 58.58 10.09
N PRO A 22 -12.60 59.68 10.85
CA PRO A 22 -12.41 59.59 12.30
C PRO A 22 -13.59 58.92 13.01
N LEU A 23 -14.82 59.11 12.53
CA LEU A 23 -16.01 58.45 13.07
C LEU A 23 -15.91 56.94 12.89
N SER A 24 -15.47 56.43 11.73
CA SER A 24 -15.23 55.00 11.50
C SER A 24 -14.21 54.43 12.46
N PHE A 25 -13.15 55.15 12.75
CA PHE A 25 -12.13 54.78 13.75
C PHE A 25 -12.71 54.70 15.16
N LEU A 26 -13.51 55.70 15.56
CA LEU A 26 -14.20 55.73 16.87
C LEU A 26 -15.18 54.53 17.01
N VAL A 27 -15.98 54.30 15.99
CA VAL A 27 -16.93 53.17 15.97
C VAL A 27 -16.16 51.84 16.03
N ALA A 28 -15.10 51.66 15.25
CA ALA A 28 -14.27 50.47 15.28
C ALA A 28 -13.60 50.26 16.65
N TRP A 29 -13.10 51.36 17.27
CA TRP A 29 -12.53 51.28 18.62
C TRP A 29 -13.60 50.84 19.64
N PHE A 30 -14.79 51.40 19.59
CA PHE A 30 -15.90 51.09 20.48
C PHE A 30 -16.39 49.64 20.32
N ILE A 31 -16.60 49.21 19.07
CA ILE A 31 -16.96 47.81 18.76
C ILE A 31 -15.87 46.85 19.26
N THR A 32 -14.60 47.16 19.02
CA THR A 32 -13.50 46.32 19.51
C THR A 32 -13.48 46.23 21.03
N TRP A 33 -13.74 47.37 21.71
CA TRP A 33 -13.81 47.43 23.18
C TRP A 33 -14.97 46.55 23.71
N ILE A 34 -16.16 46.68 23.14
CA ILE A 34 -17.34 45.86 23.50
C ILE A 34 -17.05 44.38 23.30
N LEU A 35 -16.58 43.98 22.11
CA LEU A 35 -16.31 42.57 21.79
C LEU A 35 -15.27 41.97 22.73
N LEU A 36 -14.20 42.69 23.03
CA LEU A 36 -13.18 42.25 23.96
C LEU A 36 -13.72 42.20 25.42
N ALA A 37 -14.58 43.14 25.81
CA ALA A 37 -15.23 43.13 27.12
C ALA A 37 -16.19 41.94 27.25
N CYS A 38 -17.04 41.68 26.25
CA CYS A 38 -17.89 40.50 26.21
C CYS A 38 -17.08 39.19 26.25
N PHE A 39 -15.97 39.13 25.52
CA PHE A 39 -15.08 37.96 25.51
C PHE A 39 -14.44 37.76 26.89
N ARG A 40 -13.95 38.81 27.53
CA ARG A 40 -13.44 38.76 28.91
C ARG A 40 -14.52 38.35 29.91
N PHE A 41 -15.73 38.86 29.76
CA PHE A 41 -16.86 38.50 30.62
C PHE A 41 -17.26 37.00 30.46
N ALA A 42 -17.33 36.50 29.23
CA ALA A 42 -17.63 35.11 28.95
C ALA A 42 -16.56 34.16 29.51
N PHE A 43 -15.30 34.54 29.51
CA PHE A 43 -14.20 33.76 30.07
C PHE A 43 -13.97 33.98 31.58
N ARG A 44 -14.63 34.98 32.19
CA ARG A 44 -14.49 35.26 33.63
C ARG A 44 -14.98 34.13 34.53
N ARG A 45 -15.85 33.23 34.00
CA ARG A 45 -16.34 32.05 34.72
C ARG A 45 -15.43 30.82 34.66
N ARG A 46 -14.31 30.91 33.93
CA ARG A 46 -13.30 29.84 33.89
C ARG A 46 -12.02 30.34 34.57
N PRO A 47 -11.25 29.48 35.24
CA PRO A 47 -10.00 29.90 35.87
C PRO A 47 -9.12 30.61 34.82
N VAL A 48 -8.66 31.80 35.16
CA VAL A 48 -7.81 32.63 34.31
C VAL A 48 -6.46 31.92 34.19
N THR A 49 -6.31 31.15 33.13
CA THR A 49 -5.02 30.61 32.73
C THR A 49 -4.32 31.66 31.86
N THR A 50 -3.01 31.78 31.99
CA THR A 50 -2.14 32.66 31.14
C THR A 50 -2.43 32.49 29.64
N GLN A 51 -2.89 31.34 29.21
CA GLN A 51 -3.32 31.06 27.83
C GLN A 51 -4.53 31.88 27.35
N ASN A 52 -5.45 32.24 28.24
CA ASN A 52 -6.64 33.02 27.85
C ASN A 52 -6.29 34.51 27.58
N GLU A 53 -5.34 35.06 28.32
CA GLU A 53 -4.86 36.46 28.07
C GLU A 53 -4.04 36.53 26.77
N GLU A 54 -3.22 35.52 26.48
CA GLU A 54 -2.51 35.46 25.21
C GLU A 54 -3.47 35.37 24.02
N LEU A 55 -4.54 34.58 24.12
CA LEU A 55 -5.57 34.48 23.07
C LEU A 55 -6.29 35.80 22.82
N ILE A 56 -6.63 36.55 23.89
CA ILE A 56 -7.23 37.89 23.79
C ILE A 56 -6.26 38.84 23.10
N GLY A 57 -4.98 38.78 23.45
CA GLY A 57 -3.93 39.59 22.81
C GLY A 57 -3.80 39.30 21.30
N LEU A 58 -3.86 38.00 20.92
CA LEU A 58 -3.79 37.59 19.51
C LEU A 58 -4.99 38.09 18.69
N LEU A 59 -6.20 38.12 19.26
CA LEU A 59 -7.44 38.49 18.59
C LEU A 59 -7.63 40.01 18.43
N LYS A 60 -7.02 40.84 19.29
CA LYS A 60 -7.20 42.30 19.34
C LYS A 60 -6.89 42.97 18.00
N GLY A 61 -5.83 42.59 17.30
CA GLY A 61 -5.46 43.13 16.00
C GLY A 61 -6.48 42.85 14.90
N PRO A 62 -6.76 41.55 14.59
CA PRO A 62 -7.73 41.20 13.58
C PRO A 62 -9.13 41.77 13.83
N ILE A 63 -9.63 41.73 15.08
CA ILE A 63 -10.94 42.31 15.44
C ILE A 63 -10.99 43.82 15.13
N ARG A 64 -9.92 44.55 15.35
CA ARG A 64 -9.86 45.97 14.98
C ARG A 64 -10.03 46.20 13.48
N ILE A 65 -9.38 45.43 12.65
CA ILE A 65 -9.52 45.55 11.19
C ILE A 65 -10.94 45.16 10.74
N LEU A 66 -11.53 44.12 11.33
CA LEU A 66 -12.90 43.74 11.05
C LEU A 66 -13.90 44.79 11.49
N ALA A 67 -13.68 45.43 12.63
CA ALA A 67 -14.50 46.54 13.09
C ALA A 67 -14.34 47.79 12.20
N LEU A 68 -13.12 48.07 11.70
CA LEU A 68 -12.88 49.10 10.70
C LEU A 68 -13.62 48.81 9.38
N SER A 69 -13.60 47.60 8.91
CA SER A 69 -14.38 47.18 7.73
C SER A 69 -15.86 47.56 7.88
N LEU A 70 -16.46 47.23 9.03
CA LEU A 70 -17.84 47.61 9.33
C LEU A 70 -18.03 49.15 9.39
N GLY A 71 -17.06 49.86 9.98
CA GLY A 71 -17.04 51.32 10.01
C GLY A 71 -17.02 51.94 8.62
N PHE A 72 -16.23 51.39 7.68
CA PHE A 72 -16.18 51.85 6.28
C PHE A 72 -17.36 51.38 5.43
N TYR A 73 -18.09 50.37 5.85
CA TYR A 73 -19.36 49.97 5.20
C TYR A 73 -20.46 50.98 5.39
N VAL A 74 -20.54 51.63 6.56
CA VAL A 74 -21.60 52.62 6.89
C VAL A 74 -21.60 53.81 5.90
N PRO A 75 -20.48 54.45 5.53
CA PRO A 75 -20.47 55.49 4.52
C PRO A 75 -20.99 55.11 3.15
N SER A 76 -20.85 53.83 2.78
CA SER A 76 -21.37 53.33 1.51
C SER A 76 -22.89 53.39 1.42
N LEU A 77 -23.59 53.34 2.56
CA LEU A 77 -25.06 53.43 2.63
C LEU A 77 -25.55 54.89 2.41
N PHE A 78 -24.75 55.88 2.76
CA PHE A 78 -25.07 57.29 2.67
C PHE A 78 -24.40 57.99 1.49
N ALA A 79 -23.61 57.29 0.69
CA ALA A 79 -22.92 57.86 -0.45
C ALA A 79 -23.91 58.18 -1.59
N TYR A 80 -23.95 59.44 -2.01
CA TYR A 80 -24.87 59.96 -3.03
C TYR A 80 -24.45 59.61 -4.48
N SER A 81 -23.18 59.41 -4.73
CA SER A 81 -22.69 59.01 -6.06
C SER A 81 -22.39 57.52 -6.11
N LEU A 82 -22.66 56.90 -7.23
CA LEU A 82 -22.41 55.46 -7.46
C LEU A 82 -20.90 55.15 -7.28
N LEU A 83 -20.03 56.04 -7.79
CA LEU A 83 -18.59 55.87 -7.67
C LEU A 83 -18.11 55.91 -6.21
N ALA A 84 -18.61 56.87 -5.42
CA ALA A 84 -18.26 56.97 -4.00
C ALA A 84 -18.76 55.76 -3.21
N ARG A 85 -19.98 55.29 -3.53
CA ARG A 85 -20.55 54.08 -2.93
C ARG A 85 -19.70 52.85 -3.23
N LEU A 86 -19.33 52.62 -4.50
CA LEU A 86 -18.49 51.53 -4.91
C LEU A 86 -17.10 51.59 -4.28
N PHE A 87 -16.51 52.81 -4.17
CA PHE A 87 -15.22 52.98 -3.52
C PHE A 87 -15.27 52.54 -2.05
N TRP A 88 -16.24 53.02 -1.26
CA TRP A 88 -16.35 52.67 0.15
C TRP A 88 -16.68 51.19 0.36
N LEU A 89 -17.52 50.59 -0.50
CA LEU A 89 -17.78 49.17 -0.48
C LEU A 89 -16.51 48.36 -0.73
N ARG A 90 -15.72 48.70 -1.74
CA ARG A 90 -14.46 48.00 -2.04
C ARG A 90 -13.43 48.12 -0.91
N VAL A 91 -13.33 49.30 -0.27
CA VAL A 91 -12.47 49.47 0.91
C VAL A 91 -12.95 48.58 2.05
N ALA A 92 -14.25 48.59 2.35
CA ALA A 92 -14.83 47.76 3.41
C ALA A 92 -14.63 46.24 3.15
N GLU A 93 -14.90 45.78 1.91
CA GLU A 93 -14.69 44.37 1.50
C GLU A 93 -13.21 43.97 1.62
N THR A 94 -12.30 44.81 1.16
CA THR A 94 -10.86 44.52 1.25
C THR A 94 -10.40 44.41 2.71
N LEU A 95 -10.83 45.35 3.58
CA LEU A 95 -10.54 45.30 5.00
C LEU A 95 -11.16 44.06 5.68
N LEU A 96 -12.36 43.66 5.26
CA LEU A 96 -13.00 42.44 5.76
C LEU A 96 -12.16 41.21 5.44
N ILE A 97 -11.71 41.06 4.18
CA ILE A 97 -10.90 39.92 3.71
C ILE A 97 -9.55 39.91 4.43
N VAL A 98 -8.87 41.05 4.55
CA VAL A 98 -7.61 41.18 5.27
C VAL A 98 -7.79 40.81 6.74
N GLY A 99 -8.84 41.32 7.38
CA GLY A 99 -9.17 41.05 8.78
C GLY A 99 -9.45 39.55 9.04
N LEU A 100 -10.26 38.91 8.18
CA LEU A 100 -10.54 37.50 8.26
C LEU A 100 -9.30 36.63 8.00
N THR A 101 -8.52 36.98 6.97
CA THR A 101 -7.27 36.27 6.66
C THR A 101 -6.30 36.36 7.85
N TRP A 102 -6.13 37.56 8.43
CA TRP A 102 -5.27 37.71 9.60
C TRP A 102 -5.80 36.98 10.83
N LEU A 103 -7.10 36.99 11.05
CA LEU A 103 -7.74 36.23 12.13
C LEU A 103 -7.47 34.72 11.99
N CYS A 104 -7.67 34.16 10.79
CA CYS A 104 -7.38 32.75 10.50
C CYS A 104 -5.91 32.43 10.77
N LEU A 105 -4.97 33.28 10.28
CA LEU A 105 -3.52 33.07 10.51
C LEU A 105 -3.16 33.07 11.99
N ARG A 106 -3.80 33.92 12.81
CA ARG A 106 -3.57 34.01 14.26
C ARG A 106 -4.17 32.82 15.03
N LEU A 107 -5.27 32.25 14.56
CA LEU A 107 -5.92 31.11 15.20
C LEU A 107 -5.24 29.77 14.91
N ILE A 108 -4.48 29.66 13.81
CA ILE A 108 -3.78 28.42 13.44
C ILE A 108 -2.77 27.99 14.51
N ASP A 109 -1.98 28.92 15.06
CA ASP A 109 -0.94 28.59 16.03
C ASP A 109 -1.49 27.97 17.32
N PRO A 110 -2.45 28.59 18.03
CA PRO A 110 -3.04 28.01 19.23
C PRO A 110 -3.87 26.74 18.94
N ALA A 111 -4.51 26.66 17.76
CA ALA A 111 -5.26 25.47 17.38
C ALA A 111 -4.33 24.24 17.20
N VAL A 112 -3.22 24.43 16.50
CA VAL A 112 -2.24 23.35 16.30
C VAL A 112 -1.58 22.97 17.62
N GLN A 113 -1.24 23.94 18.48
CA GLN A 113 -0.69 23.64 19.82
C GLN A 113 -1.64 22.81 20.66
N ARG A 114 -2.91 23.19 20.76
CA ARG A 114 -3.91 22.46 21.56
C ARG A 114 -4.14 21.02 21.10
N LEU A 115 -4.08 20.76 19.80
CA LEU A 115 -4.22 19.41 19.23
C LEU A 115 -3.00 18.54 19.55
N TRP A 116 -1.81 19.16 19.66
CA TRP A 116 -0.56 18.41 19.79
C TRP A 116 -0.03 18.30 21.23
N ASP A 117 -0.29 19.27 22.12
CA ASP A 117 0.22 19.26 23.50
C ASP A 117 -0.38 18.19 24.41
N ARG A 118 -1.46 17.50 23.99
CA ARG A 118 -2.13 16.46 24.79
C ARG A 118 -1.34 15.15 24.92
N ARG A 119 -0.23 14.95 24.19
CA ARG A 119 0.63 13.77 24.26
C ARG A 119 2.07 14.21 24.03
N GLN A 120 3.01 13.79 24.89
CA GLN A 120 4.45 14.05 24.71
C GLN A 120 4.88 13.66 23.27
N PRO A 121 5.10 14.61 22.37
CA PRO A 121 5.34 14.27 20.98
C PRO A 121 6.82 13.91 20.77
N SER A 122 7.07 12.81 20.05
CA SER A 122 8.41 12.51 19.55
C SER A 122 8.90 13.62 18.60
N SER A 123 10.21 13.80 18.48
CA SER A 123 10.84 14.85 17.65
C SER A 123 10.31 14.90 16.21
N GLY A 124 10.00 13.74 15.61
CA GLY A 124 9.40 13.65 14.27
C GLY A 124 7.98 14.25 14.18
N LYS A 125 7.16 14.07 15.22
CA LYS A 125 5.79 14.65 15.27
C LYS A 125 5.82 16.17 15.34
N ILE A 126 6.79 16.75 16.05
CA ILE A 126 6.97 18.21 16.12
C ILE A 126 7.35 18.79 14.76
N ALA A 127 8.22 18.11 14.00
CA ALA A 127 8.59 18.54 12.65
C ALA A 127 7.39 18.50 11.68
N LEU A 128 6.57 17.46 11.76
CA LEU A 128 5.36 17.32 10.96
C LEU A 128 4.33 18.40 11.29
N ALA A 129 4.10 18.70 12.57
CA ALA A 129 3.20 19.77 13.00
C ALA A 129 3.64 21.14 12.48
N ARG A 130 4.96 21.43 12.49
CA ARG A 130 5.52 22.66 11.91
C ARG A 130 5.29 22.77 10.41
N LEU A 131 5.47 21.67 9.68
CA LEU A 131 5.21 21.63 8.24
C LEU A 131 3.71 21.87 7.95
N PHE A 132 2.82 21.16 8.64
CA PHE A 132 1.38 21.29 8.48
C PHE A 132 0.89 22.72 8.75
N ARG A 133 1.42 23.34 9.81
CA ARG A 133 1.16 24.75 10.13
C ARG A 133 1.56 25.70 8.98
N LYS A 134 2.75 25.49 8.38
CA LYS A 134 3.21 26.33 7.26
C LYS A 134 2.32 26.17 6.03
N VAL A 135 1.93 24.93 5.70
CA VAL A 135 1.05 24.65 4.56
C VAL A 135 -0.33 25.29 4.75
N ILE A 136 -0.95 25.14 5.93
CA ILE A 136 -2.25 25.77 6.21
C ILE A 136 -2.14 27.29 6.12
N LYS A 137 -1.09 27.92 6.69
CA LYS A 137 -0.89 29.37 6.59
C LYS A 137 -0.73 29.82 5.14
N ALA A 138 0.03 29.09 4.33
CA ALA A 138 0.18 29.40 2.90
C ALA A 138 -1.16 29.33 2.16
N LEU A 139 -1.98 28.30 2.41
CA LEU A 139 -3.32 28.17 1.81
C LEU A 139 -4.23 29.34 2.21
N VAL A 140 -4.23 29.75 3.48
CA VAL A 140 -5.02 30.89 3.96
C VAL A 140 -4.57 32.18 3.28
N ILE A 141 -3.27 32.42 3.12
CA ILE A 141 -2.73 33.60 2.44
C ILE A 141 -3.12 33.59 0.96
N ILE A 142 -2.97 32.46 0.26
CA ILE A 142 -3.35 32.34 -1.16
C ILE A 142 -4.84 32.62 -1.34
N THR A 143 -5.69 32.01 -0.50
CA THR A 143 -7.14 32.24 -0.54
C THR A 143 -7.49 33.69 -0.28
N GLY A 144 -6.88 34.35 0.73
CA GLY A 144 -7.07 35.77 1.00
C GLY A 144 -6.67 36.65 -0.17
N ALA A 145 -5.52 36.38 -0.81
CA ALA A 145 -5.05 37.12 -1.98
C ALA A 145 -6.01 36.96 -3.18
N ILE A 146 -6.54 35.77 -3.43
CA ILE A 146 -7.54 35.55 -4.50
C ILE A 146 -8.79 36.42 -4.25
N PHE A 147 -9.30 36.45 -3.02
CA PHE A 147 -10.46 37.29 -2.69
C PHE A 147 -10.15 38.77 -2.85
N ILE A 148 -8.96 39.24 -2.49
CA ILE A 148 -8.57 40.66 -2.70
C ILE A 148 -8.50 40.99 -4.20
N PHE A 149 -7.92 40.12 -5.03
CA PHE A 149 -7.89 40.32 -6.48
C PHE A 149 -9.29 40.33 -7.09
N TYR A 150 -10.18 39.45 -6.60
CA TYR A 150 -11.58 39.43 -7.01
C TYR A 150 -12.29 40.76 -6.70
N THR A 151 -12.13 41.31 -5.47
CA THR A 151 -12.72 42.61 -5.11
C THR A 151 -12.10 43.76 -5.88
N ALA A 152 -10.83 43.64 -6.28
CA ALA A 152 -10.17 44.63 -7.14
C ALA A 152 -10.66 44.60 -8.61
N GLY A 153 -11.52 43.61 -8.99
CA GLY A 153 -12.04 43.48 -10.34
C GLY A 153 -11.03 42.85 -11.32
N ILE A 154 -9.98 42.21 -10.82
CA ILE A 154 -8.99 41.51 -11.66
C ILE A 154 -9.60 40.20 -12.16
N ASN A 155 -9.42 39.92 -13.44
CA ASN A 155 -9.87 38.65 -14.03
C ASN A 155 -9.05 37.49 -13.46
N LEU A 156 -9.71 36.65 -12.68
CA LEU A 156 -9.08 35.51 -12.01
C LEU A 156 -8.97 34.25 -12.88
N THR A 157 -9.44 34.26 -14.14
CA THR A 157 -9.44 33.09 -15.00
C THR A 157 -8.03 32.50 -15.16
N ALA A 158 -7.02 33.34 -15.41
CA ALA A 158 -5.64 32.89 -15.54
C ALA A 158 -5.08 32.33 -14.21
N VAL A 159 -5.43 32.96 -13.09
CA VAL A 159 -5.02 32.52 -11.75
C VAL A 159 -5.69 31.18 -11.41
N ALA A 160 -7.00 31.06 -11.67
CA ALA A 160 -7.75 29.83 -11.44
C ALA A 160 -7.23 28.67 -12.31
N THR A 161 -6.92 28.95 -13.59
CA THR A 161 -6.34 27.95 -14.49
C THR A 161 -4.96 27.51 -14.00
N GLY A 162 -4.09 28.45 -13.63
CA GLY A 162 -2.75 28.14 -13.09
C GLY A 162 -2.81 27.34 -11.78
N LEU A 163 -3.71 27.73 -10.86
CA LEU A 163 -3.95 26.98 -9.62
C LEU A 163 -4.57 25.61 -9.87
N GLY A 164 -5.43 25.48 -10.89
CA GLY A 164 -6.01 24.19 -11.29
C GLY A 164 -4.94 23.22 -11.78
N ILE A 165 -4.08 23.66 -12.72
CA ILE A 165 -2.96 22.83 -13.22
C ILE A 165 -1.96 22.53 -12.10
N GLY A 166 -1.58 23.52 -11.30
CA GLY A 166 -0.71 23.33 -10.12
C GLY A 166 -1.33 22.39 -9.08
N GLY A 167 -2.64 22.47 -8.88
CA GLY A 167 -3.41 21.60 -7.99
C GLY A 167 -3.38 20.13 -8.44
N ILE A 168 -3.51 19.89 -9.75
CA ILE A 168 -3.39 18.54 -10.34
C ILE A 168 -1.98 17.98 -10.09
N ALA A 169 -0.94 18.77 -10.31
CA ALA A 169 0.44 18.35 -10.06
C ALA A 169 0.66 17.99 -8.58
N VAL A 170 0.15 18.79 -7.65
CA VAL A 170 0.20 18.51 -6.21
C VAL A 170 -0.60 17.26 -5.85
N ALA A 171 -1.79 17.04 -6.48
CA ALA A 171 -2.61 15.86 -6.27
C ALA A 171 -1.86 14.58 -6.69
N PHE A 172 -1.21 14.57 -7.86
CA PHE A 172 -0.37 13.44 -8.28
C PHE A 172 0.82 13.20 -7.34
N ALA A 173 1.47 14.27 -6.87
CA ALA A 173 2.56 14.15 -5.91
C ALA A 173 2.10 13.58 -4.55
N ALA A 174 0.87 13.86 -4.12
CA ALA A 174 0.27 13.38 -2.88
C ALA A 174 -0.41 12.01 -3.00
N GLN A 175 -0.68 11.53 -4.22
CA GLN A 175 -1.49 10.34 -4.51
C GLN A 175 -1.07 9.12 -3.68
N LYS A 176 0.23 8.79 -3.67
CA LYS A 176 0.74 7.61 -2.96
C LYS A 176 0.60 7.72 -1.44
N THR A 177 0.67 8.94 -0.92
CA THR A 177 0.45 9.19 0.51
C THR A 177 -1.02 8.99 0.88
N LEU A 178 -1.93 9.50 0.07
CA LEU A 178 -3.38 9.33 0.26
C LEU A 178 -3.78 7.86 0.10
N GLU A 179 -3.26 7.16 -0.89
CA GLU A 179 -3.48 5.72 -1.08
C GLU A 179 -3.12 4.92 0.18
N ASN A 180 -1.98 5.22 0.80
CA ASN A 180 -1.57 4.55 2.03
C ASN A 180 -2.46 4.91 3.23
N LEU A 181 -2.91 6.16 3.33
CA LEU A 181 -3.83 6.58 4.38
C LEU A 181 -5.19 5.88 4.26
N PHE A 182 -5.76 5.87 3.05
CA PHE A 182 -7.02 5.17 2.79
C PHE A 182 -6.88 3.66 2.97
N GLY A 183 -5.78 3.06 2.52
CA GLY A 183 -5.48 1.66 2.78
C GLY A 183 -5.42 1.35 4.28
N GLY A 184 -4.82 2.22 5.09
CA GLY A 184 -4.82 2.07 6.56
C GLY A 184 -6.23 2.17 7.16
N VAL A 185 -7.05 3.10 6.71
CA VAL A 185 -8.45 3.22 7.14
C VAL A 185 -9.24 1.96 6.78
N MET A 186 -9.08 1.43 5.55
CA MET A 186 -9.74 0.18 5.12
C MET A 186 -9.32 -1.01 5.98
N LEU A 187 -8.02 -1.19 6.23
CA LEU A 187 -7.51 -2.28 7.07
C LEU A 187 -8.08 -2.24 8.50
N ILE A 188 -8.25 -1.03 9.05
CA ILE A 188 -8.80 -0.84 10.40
C ILE A 188 -10.33 -1.04 10.42
N SER A 189 -11.03 -0.61 9.35
CA SER A 189 -12.49 -0.70 9.23
C SER A 189 -12.95 -2.13 8.97
N ASP A 190 -12.39 -2.78 7.96
CA ASP A 190 -12.82 -4.10 7.50
C ASP A 190 -12.15 -5.23 8.27
N GLN A 191 -11.04 -4.94 8.95
CA GLN A 191 -10.28 -5.86 9.80
C GLN A 191 -9.95 -7.21 9.14
N PRO A 192 -9.44 -7.27 7.91
CA PRO A 192 -9.01 -8.52 7.30
C PRO A 192 -7.85 -9.16 8.08
N ILE A 193 -7.09 -8.35 8.80
CA ILE A 193 -6.06 -8.73 9.77
C ILE A 193 -6.16 -7.83 10.99
N ARG A 194 -5.74 -8.36 12.14
CA ARG A 194 -5.65 -7.65 13.42
C ARG A 194 -4.23 -7.75 13.98
N VAL A 195 -3.89 -6.84 14.88
CA VAL A 195 -2.63 -6.95 15.63
C VAL A 195 -2.63 -8.26 16.42
N GLY A 196 -1.58 -9.05 16.24
CA GLY A 196 -1.45 -10.40 16.79
C GLY A 196 -1.74 -11.52 15.80
N ASP A 197 -2.43 -11.26 14.69
CA ASP A 197 -2.72 -12.29 13.69
C ASP A 197 -1.46 -12.73 12.96
N PHE A 198 -1.36 -14.03 12.72
CA PHE A 198 -0.34 -14.61 11.84
C PHE A 198 -0.88 -14.66 10.42
N CYS A 199 -0.19 -14.01 9.50
CA CYS A 199 -0.66 -13.87 8.12
C CYS A 199 0.47 -14.02 7.10
N ARG A 200 0.08 -14.28 5.85
CA ARG A 200 0.96 -14.24 4.67
C ARG A 200 0.47 -13.16 3.72
N THR A 201 1.38 -12.35 3.22
CA THR A 201 1.13 -11.33 2.20
C THR A 201 2.29 -11.27 1.23
N GLY A 202 2.04 -11.63 -0.03
CA GLY A 202 3.12 -11.83 -1.00
C GLY A 202 4.15 -12.83 -0.49
N ASP A 203 5.42 -12.43 -0.51
CA ASP A 203 6.54 -13.27 -0.07
C ASP A 203 6.78 -13.26 1.44
N TYR A 204 6.04 -12.43 2.19
CA TYR A 204 6.25 -12.27 3.63
C TYR A 204 5.22 -13.05 4.42
N GLN A 205 5.69 -13.73 5.45
CA GLN A 205 4.88 -14.43 6.43
C GLN A 205 5.31 -14.05 7.85
N GLY A 206 4.34 -13.71 8.70
CA GLY A 206 4.64 -13.30 10.06
C GLY A 206 3.42 -12.84 10.85
N THR A 207 3.68 -12.40 12.08
CA THR A 207 2.66 -11.85 12.98
C THR A 207 2.55 -10.35 12.80
N VAL A 208 1.33 -9.84 12.70
CA VAL A 208 1.03 -8.40 12.66
C VAL A 208 1.39 -7.79 14.01
N GLU A 209 2.36 -6.88 14.03
CA GLU A 209 2.85 -6.21 15.23
C GLU A 209 2.16 -4.87 15.48
N ASP A 210 1.91 -4.13 14.41
CA ASP A 210 1.28 -2.81 14.46
C ASP A 210 0.65 -2.45 13.11
N ILE A 211 -0.52 -1.81 13.14
CA ILE A 211 -1.20 -1.25 11.97
C ILE A 211 -1.20 0.26 12.13
N GLY A 212 -0.19 0.91 11.55
CA GLY A 212 -0.07 2.36 11.56
C GLY A 212 -0.90 3.03 10.48
N LEU A 213 -0.92 4.38 10.46
CA LEU A 213 -1.64 5.16 9.45
C LEU A 213 -1.17 4.91 8.01
N ARG A 214 0.12 4.72 7.80
CA ARG A 214 0.75 4.60 6.48
C ARG A 214 1.20 3.19 6.14
N SER A 215 1.60 2.42 7.14
CA SER A 215 2.20 1.10 6.96
C SER A 215 1.87 0.18 8.11
N THR A 216 1.72 -1.09 7.79
CA THR A 216 1.57 -2.20 8.74
C THR A 216 2.92 -2.87 8.95
N ARG A 217 3.24 -3.23 10.19
CA ARG A 217 4.47 -3.91 10.57
C ARG A 217 4.20 -5.38 10.80
N LEU A 218 4.95 -6.21 10.10
CA LEU A 218 4.92 -7.67 10.24
C LEU A 218 6.22 -8.14 10.88
N ARG A 219 6.14 -8.94 11.95
CA ARG A 219 7.27 -9.64 12.53
C ARG A 219 7.36 -11.03 11.93
N THR A 220 8.38 -11.27 11.12
CA THR A 220 8.61 -12.55 10.44
C THR A 220 9.04 -13.64 11.42
N LEU A 221 9.02 -14.89 10.95
CA LEU A 221 9.55 -16.04 11.71
C LEU A 221 11.04 -15.88 12.06
N SER A 222 11.81 -15.21 11.21
CA SER A 222 13.22 -14.87 11.48
C SER A 222 13.39 -13.71 12.47
N ARG A 223 12.30 -13.24 13.12
CA ARG A 223 12.27 -12.14 14.09
C ARG A 223 12.61 -10.76 13.52
N THR A 224 12.73 -10.63 12.21
CA THR A 224 12.85 -9.33 11.54
C THR A 224 11.50 -8.63 11.43
N VAL A 225 11.52 -7.30 11.31
CA VAL A 225 10.28 -6.51 11.11
C VAL A 225 10.23 -6.00 9.68
N VAL A 226 9.19 -6.38 8.97
CA VAL A 226 8.89 -5.88 7.61
C VAL A 226 7.81 -4.82 7.72
N SER A 227 8.02 -3.67 7.09
CA SER A 227 7.05 -2.58 7.03
C SER A 227 6.44 -2.51 5.63
N ILE A 228 5.17 -2.83 5.54
CA ILE A 228 4.42 -2.88 4.27
C ILE A 228 3.52 -1.64 4.17
N PRO A 229 3.59 -0.86 3.08
CA PRO A 229 2.68 0.27 2.86
C PRO A 229 1.22 -0.21 2.83
N ASN A 230 0.33 0.47 3.57
CA ASN A 230 -1.06 0.04 3.69
C ASN A 230 -1.84 0.04 2.35
N GLY A 231 -1.54 0.99 1.46
CA GLY A 231 -2.14 1.01 0.12
C GLY A 231 -1.78 -0.23 -0.70
N GLN A 232 -0.57 -0.74 -0.55
CA GLN A 232 -0.13 -1.98 -1.16
C GLN A 232 -0.82 -3.18 -0.49
N LEU A 233 -0.83 -3.23 0.84
CA LEU A 233 -1.42 -4.32 1.61
C LEU A 233 -2.93 -4.45 1.37
N ALA A 234 -3.65 -3.34 1.21
CA ALA A 234 -5.08 -3.33 0.92
C ALA A 234 -5.44 -3.88 -0.48
N THR A 235 -4.49 -3.91 -1.42
CA THR A 235 -4.70 -4.40 -2.79
C THR A 235 -4.09 -5.78 -3.05
N MET A 236 -3.24 -6.27 -2.15
CA MET A 236 -2.61 -7.60 -2.26
C MET A 236 -3.52 -8.70 -1.73
N SER A 237 -3.32 -9.92 -2.26
CA SER A 237 -3.89 -11.12 -1.64
C SER A 237 -3.28 -11.32 -0.25
N LEU A 238 -4.13 -11.50 0.73
CA LEU A 238 -3.77 -11.68 2.12
C LEU A 238 -4.38 -12.98 2.63
N GLU A 239 -3.55 -13.86 3.17
CA GLU A 239 -3.97 -15.10 3.82
C GLU A 239 -3.82 -14.95 5.34
N ASN A 240 -4.95 -14.97 6.05
CA ASN A 240 -4.96 -14.84 7.50
C ASN A 240 -5.10 -16.23 8.15
N PHE A 241 -4.03 -16.69 8.77
CA PHE A 241 -3.99 -18.01 9.44
C PHE A 241 -4.66 -18.01 10.82
N ALA A 242 -4.81 -16.84 11.45
CA ALA A 242 -5.47 -16.73 12.74
C ALA A 242 -7.00 -16.88 12.64
N MET A 243 -7.58 -16.73 11.43
CA MET A 243 -9.01 -16.90 11.17
C MET A 243 -9.39 -18.33 10.75
N ARG A 244 -8.48 -19.28 10.85
CA ARG A 244 -8.78 -20.69 10.57
C ARG A 244 -9.77 -21.25 11.59
N ASP A 245 -10.73 -22.01 11.13
CA ASP A 245 -11.65 -22.83 11.94
C ASP A 245 -11.09 -24.24 12.14
N LYS A 246 -10.33 -24.75 11.17
CA LYS A 246 -9.76 -26.09 11.14
C LYS A 246 -8.53 -26.13 10.24
N ASN A 247 -7.71 -27.17 10.40
CA ASN A 247 -6.51 -27.38 9.60
C ASN A 247 -6.65 -28.60 8.69
N LEU A 248 -6.15 -28.47 7.45
CA LEU A 248 -6.14 -29.54 6.49
C LEU A 248 -5.03 -30.54 6.80
N PHE A 249 -5.40 -31.80 7.01
CA PHE A 249 -4.50 -32.95 7.06
C PHE A 249 -4.55 -33.64 5.70
N ARG A 250 -3.53 -33.43 4.88
CA ARG A 250 -3.37 -34.05 3.58
C ARG A 250 -2.00 -34.67 3.49
N HIS A 251 -1.97 -36.01 3.36
CA HIS A 251 -0.73 -36.76 3.25
C HIS A 251 -0.84 -37.79 2.14
N ASN A 252 0.23 -37.91 1.37
CA ASN A 252 0.39 -39.02 0.40
C ASN A 252 1.40 -40.00 0.99
N ILE A 253 1.00 -41.24 1.13
CA ILE A 253 1.88 -42.31 1.53
C ILE A 253 2.03 -43.30 0.37
N GLN A 254 3.17 -43.96 0.28
CA GLN A 254 3.44 -44.96 -0.72
C GLN A 254 3.73 -46.29 -0.05
N LEU A 255 3.01 -47.36 -0.49
CA LEU A 255 3.25 -48.72 -0.09
C LEU A 255 4.07 -49.43 -1.16
N ARG A 256 4.83 -50.44 -0.75
CA ARG A 256 5.67 -51.23 -1.66
C ARG A 256 4.84 -51.88 -2.78
N TYR A 257 5.47 -52.09 -3.95
CA TYR A 257 4.82 -52.71 -5.09
C TYR A 257 4.41 -54.18 -4.84
N GLU A 258 5.10 -54.87 -3.91
CA GLU A 258 4.79 -56.24 -3.52
C GLU A 258 3.49 -56.31 -2.69
N THR A 259 2.88 -55.17 -2.31
CA THR A 259 1.63 -55.13 -1.57
C THR A 259 0.49 -55.71 -2.42
N SER A 260 -0.18 -56.73 -1.92
CA SER A 260 -1.33 -57.32 -2.59
C SER A 260 -2.55 -56.37 -2.56
N ALA A 261 -3.48 -56.56 -3.50
CA ALA A 261 -4.71 -55.76 -3.54
C ALA A 261 -5.56 -55.89 -2.25
N ASP A 262 -5.50 -57.01 -1.58
CA ASP A 262 -6.25 -57.22 -0.33
C ASP A 262 -5.58 -56.53 0.86
N GLN A 263 -4.25 -56.55 0.94
CA GLN A 263 -3.50 -55.72 1.91
C GLN A 263 -3.77 -54.21 1.69
N LEU A 264 -3.81 -53.78 0.44
CA LEU A 264 -4.13 -52.41 0.10
C LEU A 264 -5.55 -52.01 0.57
N ARG A 265 -6.55 -52.87 0.32
CA ARG A 265 -7.92 -52.71 0.82
C ARG A 265 -7.97 -52.63 2.34
N PHE A 266 -7.23 -53.54 3.03
CA PHE A 266 -7.13 -53.55 4.49
C PHE A 266 -6.58 -52.20 5.01
N VAL A 267 -5.48 -51.74 4.45
CA VAL A 267 -4.88 -50.44 4.83
C VAL A 267 -5.85 -49.27 4.60
N ILE A 268 -6.50 -49.21 3.42
CA ILE A 268 -7.47 -48.16 3.11
C ILE A 268 -8.64 -48.17 4.10
N ALA A 269 -9.19 -49.36 4.40
CA ALA A 269 -10.31 -49.51 5.32
C ALA A 269 -9.89 -49.13 6.75
N GLY A 270 -8.70 -49.56 7.19
CA GLY A 270 -8.15 -49.24 8.49
C GLY A 270 -7.87 -47.75 8.69
N ILE A 271 -7.29 -47.07 7.68
CA ILE A 271 -7.07 -45.62 7.77
C ILE A 271 -8.41 -44.88 7.81
N ARG A 272 -9.41 -45.25 6.99
CA ARG A 272 -10.74 -44.64 7.06
C ARG A 272 -11.35 -44.80 8.45
N ARG A 273 -11.27 -45.97 9.02
CA ARG A 273 -11.76 -46.27 10.37
C ARG A 273 -11.02 -45.39 11.39
N LEU A 274 -9.70 -45.30 11.31
CA LEU A 274 -8.87 -44.44 12.17
C LEU A 274 -9.34 -42.97 12.10
N LEU A 275 -9.58 -42.44 10.90
CA LEU A 275 -10.07 -41.04 10.73
C LEU A 275 -11.46 -40.86 11.34
N TYR A 276 -12.35 -41.82 11.24
CA TYR A 276 -13.71 -41.73 11.81
C TYR A 276 -13.75 -41.91 13.33
N GLU A 277 -12.86 -42.73 13.88
CA GLU A 277 -12.76 -42.98 15.33
C GLU A 277 -12.04 -41.83 16.07
N HIS A 278 -11.25 -41.04 15.36
CA HIS A 278 -10.45 -40.00 16.00
C HIS A 278 -11.32 -38.74 16.35
N PRO A 279 -11.42 -38.35 17.64
CA PRO A 279 -12.37 -37.33 18.10
C PRO A 279 -12.10 -35.91 17.57
N LYS A 280 -10.89 -35.66 17.07
CA LYS A 280 -10.48 -34.35 16.51
C LYS A 280 -10.53 -34.28 15.00
N ILE A 281 -11.08 -35.30 14.34
CA ILE A 281 -11.21 -35.31 12.87
C ILE A 281 -12.65 -35.05 12.46
N GLU A 282 -12.81 -34.18 11.46
CA GLU A 282 -14.09 -33.99 10.80
C GLU A 282 -14.40 -35.20 9.92
N THR A 283 -15.43 -35.95 10.27
CA THR A 283 -15.84 -37.15 9.53
C THR A 283 -16.40 -36.83 8.14
N THR A 284 -17.05 -35.64 8.01
CA THR A 284 -17.60 -35.20 6.74
C THR A 284 -16.46 -34.81 5.77
N GLY A 285 -16.37 -35.53 4.66
CA GLY A 285 -15.33 -35.30 3.65
C GLY A 285 -14.00 -36.00 3.90
N ALA A 286 -13.80 -36.62 5.07
CA ALA A 286 -12.63 -37.44 5.32
C ALA A 286 -12.59 -38.65 4.35
N ARG A 287 -11.48 -38.84 3.67
CA ARG A 287 -11.34 -39.88 2.64
C ARG A 287 -9.92 -40.40 2.55
N VAL A 288 -9.83 -41.63 2.17
CA VAL A 288 -8.60 -42.30 1.76
C VAL A 288 -8.83 -42.94 0.41
N ARG A 289 -7.93 -42.69 -0.53
CA ARG A 289 -8.04 -43.23 -1.89
C ARG A 289 -6.69 -43.70 -2.38
N PHE A 290 -6.73 -44.82 -3.12
CA PHE A 290 -5.63 -45.22 -3.97
C PHE A 290 -5.62 -44.33 -5.19
N THR A 291 -4.57 -43.53 -5.37
CA THR A 291 -4.49 -42.47 -6.39
C THR A 291 -3.64 -42.82 -7.58
N GLY A 292 -2.77 -43.82 -7.45
CA GLY A 292 -1.98 -44.26 -8.60
C GLY A 292 -0.76 -45.10 -8.27
N LEU A 293 -0.15 -45.55 -9.35
CA LEU A 293 1.14 -46.21 -9.37
C LEU A 293 2.21 -45.17 -9.58
N LYS A 294 3.13 -45.01 -8.63
CA LYS A 294 4.21 -44.04 -8.66
C LYS A 294 5.56 -44.74 -8.84
N ASP A 295 6.62 -44.01 -9.11
CA ASP A 295 7.93 -44.56 -9.42
C ASP A 295 8.45 -45.55 -8.38
N SER A 296 8.14 -45.36 -7.10
CA SER A 296 8.62 -46.19 -6.00
C SER A 296 7.54 -47.09 -5.34
N GLY A 297 6.25 -46.90 -5.63
CA GLY A 297 5.21 -47.65 -4.95
C GLY A 297 3.78 -47.27 -5.27
N LEU A 298 2.85 -47.88 -4.52
CA LEU A 298 1.42 -47.69 -4.59
C LEU A 298 1.00 -46.49 -3.75
N GLU A 299 0.54 -45.39 -4.38
CA GLU A 299 0.21 -44.13 -3.69
C GLU A 299 -1.20 -44.13 -3.12
N LEU A 300 -1.31 -43.79 -1.84
CA LEU A 300 -2.56 -43.54 -1.14
C LEU A 300 -2.61 -42.06 -0.72
N GLU A 301 -3.66 -41.34 -1.11
CA GLU A 301 -3.97 -40.01 -0.60
C GLU A 301 -4.90 -40.12 0.60
N ILE A 302 -4.50 -39.49 1.70
CA ILE A 302 -5.27 -39.28 2.91
C ILE A 302 -5.67 -37.83 2.95
N TYR A 303 -6.96 -37.55 3.11
CA TYR A 303 -7.50 -36.20 3.15
C TYR A 303 -8.54 -36.12 4.27
N ALA A 304 -8.32 -35.22 5.21
CA ALA A 304 -9.25 -34.97 6.31
C ALA A 304 -9.03 -33.54 6.87
N TYR A 305 -9.98 -33.03 7.60
CA TYR A 305 -9.79 -31.80 8.39
C TYR A 305 -9.65 -32.18 9.87
N ILE A 306 -8.64 -31.58 10.51
CA ILE A 306 -8.45 -31.61 11.96
C ILE A 306 -9.17 -30.40 12.54
N LEU A 307 -10.12 -30.64 13.49
CA LEU A 307 -10.98 -29.65 14.14
C LEU A 307 -10.23 -28.84 15.20
N GLU A 308 -9.04 -28.34 14.83
CA GLU A 308 -8.19 -27.55 15.70
C GLU A 308 -7.63 -26.36 14.91
N ALA A 309 -7.91 -25.15 15.41
CA ALA A 309 -7.40 -23.91 14.82
C ALA A 309 -5.95 -23.65 15.20
N GLU A 310 -5.57 -24.00 16.45
CA GLU A 310 -4.22 -23.77 16.99
C GLU A 310 -3.21 -24.72 16.34
N TYR A 311 -2.18 -24.14 15.73
CA TYR A 311 -1.18 -24.90 14.98
C TYR A 311 -0.38 -25.91 15.82
N PRO A 312 0.05 -25.61 17.09
CA PRO A 312 0.72 -26.60 17.92
C PRO A 312 -0.17 -27.81 18.26
N ILE A 313 -1.47 -27.61 18.49
CA ILE A 313 -2.42 -28.69 18.77
C ILE A 313 -2.67 -29.51 17.50
N PHE A 314 -2.80 -28.84 16.37
CA PHE A 314 -2.88 -29.50 15.05
C PHE A 314 -1.69 -30.45 14.84
N LEU A 315 -0.46 -30.00 15.12
CA LEU A 315 0.74 -30.83 14.97
C LEU A 315 0.73 -32.06 15.89
N ALA A 316 0.24 -31.93 17.13
CA ALA A 316 0.12 -33.04 18.07
C ALA A 316 -0.89 -34.10 17.57
N VAL A 317 -2.04 -33.65 17.04
CA VAL A 317 -3.03 -34.57 16.44
C VAL A 317 -2.48 -35.23 15.16
N GLN A 318 -1.77 -34.49 14.34
CA GLN A 318 -1.10 -35.02 13.16
C GLN A 318 -0.08 -36.10 13.53
N GLU A 319 0.72 -35.88 14.57
CA GLU A 319 1.69 -36.84 15.07
C GLU A 319 1.00 -38.14 15.52
N ASP A 320 -0.07 -38.06 16.33
CA ASP A 320 -0.83 -39.22 16.77
C ASP A 320 -1.38 -40.04 15.57
N LEU A 321 -1.97 -39.33 14.59
CA LEU A 321 -2.47 -39.97 13.39
C LEU A 321 -1.37 -40.69 12.60
N LEU A 322 -0.21 -40.07 12.42
CA LEU A 322 0.90 -40.65 11.67
C LEU A 322 1.49 -41.88 12.38
N LEU A 323 1.62 -41.86 13.71
CA LEU A 323 2.08 -43.01 14.51
C LEU A 323 1.12 -44.18 14.41
N ARG A 324 -0.20 -43.96 14.52
CA ARG A 324 -1.21 -44.99 14.34
C ARG A 324 -1.23 -45.53 12.92
N LEU A 325 -0.98 -44.70 11.94
CA LEU A 325 -0.89 -45.09 10.54
C LEU A 325 0.30 -46.01 10.30
N ILE A 326 1.45 -45.75 10.90
CA ILE A 326 2.62 -46.64 10.84
C ILE A 326 2.26 -48.02 11.41
N SER A 327 1.67 -48.07 12.59
CA SER A 327 1.27 -49.35 13.21
C SER A 327 0.23 -50.14 12.38
N LEU A 328 -0.69 -49.42 11.71
CA LEU A 328 -1.70 -50.01 10.85
C LEU A 328 -1.08 -50.63 9.59
N VAL A 329 -0.11 -49.94 8.97
CA VAL A 329 0.61 -50.47 7.80
C VAL A 329 1.39 -51.74 8.18
N GLU A 330 2.07 -51.74 9.34
CA GLU A 330 2.78 -52.92 9.85
C GLU A 330 1.83 -54.09 10.11
N GLN A 331 0.66 -53.85 10.71
CA GLN A 331 -0.36 -54.88 10.94
C GLN A 331 -0.88 -55.53 9.65
N SER A 332 -0.86 -54.81 8.54
CA SER A 332 -1.29 -55.35 7.24
C SER A 332 -0.28 -56.30 6.60
N GLY A 333 0.91 -56.45 7.17
CA GLY A 333 2.00 -57.26 6.62
C GLY A 333 2.67 -56.69 5.38
N THR A 334 2.45 -55.41 5.11
CA THR A 334 3.22 -54.61 4.12
C THR A 334 4.06 -53.55 4.79
N SER A 335 4.76 -52.77 4.02
CA SER A 335 5.58 -51.66 4.50
C SER A 335 5.53 -50.49 3.53
N PHE A 336 6.02 -49.31 4.02
CA PHE A 336 6.18 -48.15 3.16
C PHE A 336 7.19 -48.40 2.05
N ALA A 337 6.96 -47.77 0.90
CA ALA A 337 7.88 -47.86 -0.22
C ALA A 337 9.17 -47.05 0.07
N PHE A 338 10.29 -47.63 -0.31
CA PHE A 338 11.58 -46.92 -0.36
C PHE A 338 11.83 -46.47 -1.79
N PRO A 339 12.52 -45.34 -2.00
CA PRO A 339 13.07 -45.03 -3.31
C PRO A 339 13.94 -46.21 -3.79
N SER A 340 13.50 -46.90 -4.81
CA SER A 340 14.17 -48.11 -5.32
C SER A 340 14.47 -47.92 -6.80
N GLN A 341 15.62 -48.46 -7.21
CA GLN A 341 16.01 -48.56 -8.62
C GLN A 341 16.57 -49.95 -8.91
N THR A 342 16.27 -50.47 -10.09
CA THR A 342 16.91 -51.67 -10.56
C THR A 342 18.11 -51.30 -11.41
N THR A 343 19.29 -51.72 -11.00
CA THR A 343 20.52 -51.47 -11.73
C THR A 343 20.98 -52.75 -12.42
N TYR A 344 21.03 -52.71 -13.74
CA TYR A 344 21.64 -53.79 -14.53
C TYR A 344 23.08 -53.46 -14.70
N ILE A 345 23.96 -54.31 -14.14
CA ILE A 345 25.42 -54.17 -14.30
C ILE A 345 25.80 -54.95 -15.55
N ALA A 346 26.08 -54.24 -16.63
CA ALA A 346 26.65 -54.80 -17.84
C ALA A 346 28.14 -54.44 -17.91
N ARG A 347 28.96 -55.37 -18.43
CA ARG A 347 30.33 -55.03 -18.77
C ARG A 347 30.29 -54.15 -20.02
N ASP A 348 30.81 -52.99 -19.90
CA ASP A 348 31.12 -52.19 -21.07
C ASP A 348 32.27 -52.86 -21.85
N GLY A 349 32.02 -53.09 -23.12
CA GLY A 349 33.01 -53.70 -24.02
C GLY A 349 34.24 -52.80 -24.24
N GLY A 350 34.18 -51.58 -23.72
CA GLY A 350 35.21 -50.56 -23.93
C GLY A 350 35.18 -49.99 -25.36
N LEU A 351 36.14 -49.16 -25.64
CA LEU A 351 36.36 -48.59 -26.97
C LEU A 351 36.92 -49.67 -27.90
N ASP A 352 36.43 -49.70 -29.13
CA ASP A 352 36.97 -50.51 -30.21
C ASP A 352 38.39 -50.07 -30.55
N LYS A 353 39.36 -50.88 -30.09
CA LYS A 353 40.78 -50.53 -30.24
C LYS A 353 41.21 -50.44 -31.71
N GLU A 354 40.71 -51.32 -32.56
CA GLU A 354 41.06 -51.34 -33.96
C GLU A 354 40.57 -50.09 -34.70
N LYS A 355 39.34 -49.68 -34.45
CA LYS A 355 38.79 -48.44 -34.99
C LYS A 355 39.52 -47.19 -34.46
N SER A 356 39.88 -47.21 -33.17
CA SER A 356 40.62 -46.13 -32.54
C SER A 356 42.04 -45.98 -33.15
N GLU A 357 42.73 -47.08 -33.36
CA GLU A 357 44.06 -47.11 -34.00
C GLU A 357 43.98 -46.64 -35.46
N ASN A 358 42.95 -47.08 -36.22
CA ASN A 358 42.75 -46.68 -37.59
C ASN A 358 42.44 -45.17 -37.71
N ALA A 359 41.64 -44.64 -36.81
CA ALA A 359 41.44 -43.19 -36.74
C ALA A 359 42.71 -42.42 -36.43
N ALA A 360 43.50 -42.88 -35.46
CA ALA A 360 44.77 -42.30 -35.12
C ALA A 360 45.77 -42.30 -36.30
N LYS A 361 45.84 -43.41 -37.05
CA LYS A 361 46.68 -43.50 -38.26
C LYS A 361 46.28 -42.51 -39.34
N LYS A 362 44.94 -42.28 -39.55
CA LYS A 362 44.46 -41.28 -40.49
C LYS A 362 44.81 -39.88 -40.09
N VAL A 363 44.63 -39.53 -38.81
CA VAL A 363 45.01 -38.21 -38.29
C VAL A 363 46.52 -37.98 -38.36
N ASP A 364 47.36 -39.01 -38.14
CA ASP A 364 48.80 -38.89 -38.26
C ASP A 364 49.25 -38.70 -39.72
N ALA A 365 48.56 -39.33 -40.68
CA ALA A 365 48.76 -39.09 -42.10
C ALA A 365 48.43 -37.63 -42.48
N TRP A 366 47.31 -37.09 -42.03
CA TRP A 366 46.95 -35.68 -42.21
C TRP A 366 47.98 -34.73 -41.60
N ARG A 367 48.49 -35.05 -40.41
CA ARG A 367 49.56 -34.26 -39.77
C ARG A 367 50.83 -34.22 -40.62
N LYS A 368 51.22 -35.38 -41.19
CA LYS A 368 52.40 -35.46 -42.06
C LYS A 368 52.20 -34.69 -43.38
N GLN A 369 50.96 -34.60 -43.86
CA GLN A 369 50.59 -33.84 -45.07
C GLN A 369 50.43 -32.34 -44.79
N GLY A 370 50.46 -31.89 -43.51
CA GLY A 370 50.28 -30.50 -43.17
C GLY A 370 48.87 -29.95 -43.29
N VAL A 371 47.82 -30.83 -43.35
CA VAL A 371 46.42 -30.49 -43.57
C VAL A 371 45.57 -30.49 -42.27
N LEU A 372 46.23 -30.40 -41.10
CA LEU A 372 45.52 -30.27 -39.82
C LEU A 372 45.12 -28.82 -39.59
N PRO A 373 44.01 -28.59 -38.85
CA PRO A 373 43.27 -29.56 -38.03
C PRO A 373 42.37 -30.52 -38.80
N PHE A 374 41.92 -30.17 -40.00
CA PHE A 374 41.16 -31.05 -40.89
C PHE A 374 41.58 -30.83 -42.32
N PRO A 375 41.57 -31.85 -43.21
CA PRO A 375 41.82 -31.67 -44.62
C PRO A 375 40.72 -30.75 -45.22
N ASP A 376 41.18 -29.70 -45.92
CA ASP A 376 40.28 -28.90 -46.77
C ASP A 376 40.03 -29.67 -48.06
N PHE A 377 38.78 -29.75 -48.46
CA PHE A 377 38.36 -30.36 -49.71
C PHE A 377 38.35 -29.31 -50.80
N THR A 378 38.94 -29.62 -51.92
CA THR A 378 38.91 -28.77 -53.12
C THR A 378 37.48 -28.79 -53.71
N PRO A 379 37.10 -27.81 -54.55
CA PRO A 379 35.81 -27.83 -55.22
C PRO A 379 35.56 -29.15 -56.03
N ASP A 380 36.60 -29.71 -56.62
CA ASP A 380 36.55 -30.97 -57.35
C ASP A 380 36.28 -32.16 -56.43
N ASP A 381 36.89 -32.19 -55.24
CA ASP A 381 36.62 -33.21 -54.20
C ASP A 381 35.16 -33.12 -53.71
N ILE A 382 34.64 -31.90 -53.52
CA ILE A 382 33.27 -31.67 -53.06
C ILE A 382 32.29 -32.19 -54.13
N GLU A 383 32.53 -31.90 -55.41
CA GLU A 383 31.71 -32.38 -56.52
C GLU A 383 31.77 -33.92 -56.60
N GLU A 384 32.94 -34.52 -56.33
CA GLU A 384 33.09 -35.98 -56.27
C GLU A 384 32.30 -36.61 -55.11
N PHE A 385 32.17 -35.93 -53.95
CA PHE A 385 31.45 -36.45 -52.78
C PHE A 385 29.93 -36.17 -52.83
N GLU A 386 29.47 -35.27 -53.67
CA GLU A 386 28.10 -34.83 -53.75
C GLU A 386 27.16 -36.00 -54.07
N ASN A 387 26.07 -36.10 -53.29
CA ASN A 387 25.02 -37.09 -53.47
C ASN A 387 25.45 -38.59 -53.42
N LYS A 388 26.63 -38.90 -52.86
CA LYS A 388 27.08 -40.31 -52.72
C LYS A 388 26.51 -41.03 -51.49
N LEU A 389 25.84 -40.31 -50.55
CA LEU A 389 25.21 -40.91 -49.44
C LEU A 389 23.71 -41.27 -49.74
N GLU A 390 23.34 -42.49 -49.45
CA GLU A 390 21.92 -42.90 -49.55
C GLU A 390 21.08 -42.18 -48.52
N TYR A 391 20.15 -41.31 -49.02
CA TYR A 391 19.17 -40.62 -48.16
C TYR A 391 17.78 -40.71 -48.80
N PRO A 392 16.75 -41.08 -48.03
CA PRO A 392 16.80 -41.61 -46.67
C PRO A 392 17.44 -43.02 -46.64
N GLN A 393 18.20 -43.33 -45.58
CA GLN A 393 18.91 -44.57 -45.42
C GLN A 393 17.92 -45.74 -45.43
N SER A 394 18.29 -46.85 -46.10
CA SER A 394 17.50 -48.06 -46.16
C SER A 394 17.08 -48.57 -44.78
N GLY A 395 15.79 -48.75 -44.55
CA GLY A 395 15.21 -49.16 -43.26
C GLY A 395 14.78 -48.00 -42.36
N SER A 396 15.02 -46.70 -42.73
CA SER A 396 14.48 -45.57 -42.01
C SER A 396 12.97 -45.41 -42.26
N THR A 397 12.24 -44.83 -41.27
CA THR A 397 10.79 -44.57 -41.36
C THR A 397 10.41 -43.57 -42.47
N SER A 398 11.36 -42.79 -42.98
CA SER A 398 11.17 -41.83 -44.08
C SER A 398 11.38 -42.47 -45.48
N HIS A 399 11.87 -43.71 -45.50
CA HIS A 399 12.06 -44.44 -46.77
C HIS A 399 10.72 -44.96 -47.30
N LYS A 400 10.01 -44.17 -48.12
CA LYS A 400 8.82 -44.65 -48.85
C LYS A 400 9.30 -45.62 -49.90
N LYS A 401 8.86 -46.91 -49.79
CA LYS A 401 8.95 -47.82 -50.94
C LYS A 401 8.20 -47.20 -52.11
N SER A 402 8.90 -46.80 -53.17
CA SER A 402 8.35 -46.45 -54.46
C SER A 402 7.73 -47.69 -55.12
#